data_0986f0004576198b56d416578ae0442e
#
_entry.id   0986f0004576198b56d416578ae0442e
#
_cell.length_a   1.000
_cell.length_b   1.000
_cell.length_c   1.000
_cell.angle_alpha   90.00
_cell.angle_beta   90.00
_cell.angle_gamma   90.00
#
_symmetry.space_group_name_H-M   'P 1'
#
loop_
_entity.id
_entity.type
_entity.pdbx_description
1 polymer ?
#
loop_
_entity_poly.entity_id
_entity_poly.type
_entity_poly.pdbx_seq_one_letter_code
_entity_poly.pdbx_strand_id
1 'polypeptide(L)'
;MLNVDATICPGYDVALSVAKLALEKGLKIAPHGCQELQLPLVAAVPNGELFEYYPPEVDELRKELFYPKLKLDSDGYVTVPETPGIGFELNMDLLNRYRVG
;
A
#
# COMPACT_ATOMS: atom_id res chain seq x y z
N MET A 1 -11.58 -12.08 -6.49
CA MET A 1 -10.57 -11.07 -6.12
C MET A 1 -9.38 -11.76 -5.51
N LEU A 2 -8.15 -11.35 -5.83
CA LEU A 2 -6.92 -11.86 -5.21
C LEU A 2 -6.34 -10.82 -4.26
N ASN A 3 -5.83 -11.30 -3.13
CA ASN A 3 -5.28 -10.48 -2.05
C ASN A 3 -3.76 -10.67 -1.99
N VAL A 4 -3.05 -10.08 -2.95
CA VAL A 4 -1.59 -10.12 -3.05
C VAL A 4 -0.96 -9.13 -2.08
N ASP A 5 0.18 -9.48 -1.50
CA ASP A 5 0.93 -8.59 -0.60
C ASP A 5 2.38 -8.48 -1.06
N ALA A 6 2.77 -7.30 -1.52
CA ALA A 6 4.11 -7.01 -2.03
C ALA A 6 5.20 -7.05 -0.94
N THR A 7 4.80 -7.03 0.34
CA THR A 7 5.74 -7.13 1.48
C THR A 7 5.99 -8.58 1.92
N ILE A 8 5.11 -9.50 1.55
CA ILE A 8 5.22 -10.93 1.86
C ILE A 8 5.74 -11.72 0.66
N CYS A 9 5.22 -11.45 -0.55
CA CYS A 9 5.85 -11.97 -1.76
C CYS A 9 7.16 -11.22 -2.06
N PRO A 10 8.05 -11.75 -2.93
CA PRO A 10 9.36 -11.14 -3.20
C PRO A 10 9.28 -9.78 -3.96
N GLY A 11 8.52 -8.83 -3.43
CA GLY A 11 8.47 -7.45 -3.93
C GLY A 11 7.47 -7.19 -5.04
N TYR A 12 7.54 -5.96 -5.60
CA TYR A 12 6.61 -5.49 -6.63
C TYR A 12 6.67 -6.30 -7.93
N ASP A 13 7.83 -6.80 -8.34
CA ASP A 13 7.96 -7.58 -9.59
C ASP A 13 7.09 -8.83 -9.56
N VAL A 14 7.09 -9.54 -8.42
CA VAL A 14 6.24 -10.72 -8.23
C VAL A 14 4.78 -10.30 -8.08
N ALA A 15 4.48 -9.27 -7.31
CA ALA A 15 3.12 -8.77 -7.15
C ALA A 15 2.48 -8.32 -8.48
N LEU A 16 3.24 -7.62 -9.33
CA LEU A 16 2.81 -7.23 -10.68
C LEU A 16 2.59 -8.44 -11.59
N SER A 17 3.45 -9.47 -11.49
CA SER A 17 3.28 -10.72 -12.24
C SER A 17 2.01 -11.45 -11.83
N VAL A 18 1.69 -11.47 -10.53
CA VAL A 18 0.43 -12.02 -9.99
C VAL A 18 -0.77 -11.20 -10.49
N ALA A 19 -0.69 -9.87 -10.46
CA ALA A 19 -1.75 -8.99 -10.95
C ALA A 19 -2.03 -9.21 -12.45
N LYS A 20 -0.98 -9.37 -13.27
CA LYS A 20 -1.09 -9.69 -14.69
C LYS A 20 -1.77 -11.04 -14.93
N LEU A 21 -1.35 -12.09 -14.21
CA LEU A 21 -1.97 -13.40 -14.31
C LEU A 21 -3.44 -13.38 -13.88
N ALA A 22 -3.75 -12.62 -12.81
CA ALA A 22 -5.11 -12.41 -12.37
C ALA A 22 -5.96 -11.74 -13.46
N LEU A 23 -5.41 -10.70 -14.12
CA LEU A 23 -6.09 -10.02 -15.21
C LEU A 23 -6.43 -10.97 -16.36
N GLU A 24 -5.48 -11.84 -16.79
CA GLU A 24 -5.68 -12.86 -17.82
C GLU A 24 -6.81 -13.85 -17.46
N LYS A 25 -7.08 -14.02 -16.17
CA LYS A 25 -8.16 -14.87 -15.64
C LYS A 25 -9.45 -14.10 -15.32
N GLY A 26 -9.52 -12.82 -15.68
CA GLY A 26 -10.67 -11.97 -15.38
C GLY A 26 -10.84 -11.68 -13.87
N LEU A 27 -9.77 -11.80 -13.09
CA LEU A 27 -9.79 -11.55 -11.65
C LEU A 27 -9.24 -10.16 -11.33
N LYS A 28 -9.84 -9.54 -10.33
CA LYS A 28 -9.38 -8.29 -9.75
C LYS A 28 -8.44 -8.55 -8.57
N ILE A 29 -7.62 -7.56 -8.25
CA ILE A 29 -6.77 -7.57 -7.07
C ILE A 29 -7.19 -6.51 -6.05
N ALA A 30 -7.05 -6.87 -4.78
CA ALA A 30 -7.12 -5.98 -3.64
C ALA A 30 -5.96 -6.35 -2.72
N PRO A 31 -4.81 -5.66 -2.80
CA PRO A 31 -3.63 -6.03 -2.04
C PRO A 31 -3.86 -5.96 -0.54
N HIS A 32 -3.17 -6.86 0.17
CA HIS A 32 -3.17 -6.96 1.63
C HIS A 32 -2.01 -6.19 2.25
N GLY A 33 -2.17 -5.71 3.47
CA GLY A 33 -1.07 -5.29 4.32
C GLY A 33 -0.74 -3.82 4.24
N CYS A 34 0.55 -3.49 4.28
CA CYS A 34 1.04 -2.12 4.41
C CYS A 34 0.49 -1.19 3.31
N GLN A 35 -0.52 -0.41 3.66
CA GLN A 35 -1.31 0.40 2.73
C GLN A 35 -0.45 1.36 1.89
N GLU A 36 0.60 1.96 2.46
CA GLU A 36 1.49 2.89 1.78
C GLU A 36 2.32 2.19 0.68
N LEU A 37 2.62 0.91 0.88
CA LEU A 37 3.32 0.10 -0.11
C LEU A 37 2.37 -0.56 -1.11
N GLN A 38 1.13 -0.81 -0.75
CA GLN A 38 0.15 -1.46 -1.63
C GLN A 38 -0.58 -0.47 -2.56
N LEU A 39 -0.74 0.78 -2.14
CA LEU A 39 -1.43 1.81 -2.93
C LEU A 39 -0.82 2.02 -4.32
N PRO A 40 0.52 2.15 -4.49
CA PRO A 40 1.13 2.25 -5.82
C PRO A 40 0.88 1.01 -6.68
N LEU A 41 0.86 -0.19 -6.08
CA LEU A 41 0.56 -1.43 -6.80
C LEU A 41 -0.85 -1.42 -7.39
N VAL A 42 -1.85 -1.09 -6.57
CA VAL A 42 -3.25 -0.99 -7.03
C VAL A 42 -3.40 0.04 -8.13
N ALA A 43 -2.77 1.19 -7.97
CA ALA A 43 -2.86 2.28 -8.95
C ALA A 43 -2.17 1.96 -10.29
N ALA A 44 -1.16 1.09 -10.27
CA ALA A 44 -0.35 0.76 -11.45
C ALA A 44 -0.98 -0.30 -12.36
N VAL A 45 -2.02 -1.01 -11.92
CA VAL A 45 -2.57 -2.16 -12.66
C VAL A 45 -4.04 -1.97 -13.03
N PRO A 46 -4.46 -2.41 -14.25
CA PRO A 46 -5.82 -2.15 -14.73
C PRO A 46 -6.90 -2.97 -14.00
N ASN A 47 -6.52 -4.00 -13.25
CA ASN A 47 -7.40 -4.83 -12.44
C ASN A 47 -7.26 -4.56 -10.93
N GLY A 48 -6.59 -3.48 -10.54
CA GLY A 48 -6.62 -2.95 -9.19
C GLY A 48 -7.99 -2.35 -8.90
N GLU A 49 -8.61 -2.73 -7.79
CA GLU A 49 -9.97 -2.25 -7.48
C GLU A 49 -10.08 -1.62 -6.12
N LEU A 50 -9.53 -2.30 -5.13
CA LEU A 50 -9.56 -1.89 -3.73
C LEU A 50 -8.18 -2.11 -3.10
N PHE A 51 -7.93 -1.47 -1.98
CA PHE A 51 -6.82 -1.83 -1.10
C PHE A 51 -7.29 -1.74 0.36
N GLU A 52 -6.59 -2.43 1.25
CA GLU A 52 -6.91 -2.37 2.67
C GLU A 52 -6.49 -1.02 3.25
N TYR A 53 -7.43 -0.34 3.89
CA TYR A 53 -7.15 0.89 4.62
C TYR A 53 -7.18 0.63 6.12
N TYR A 54 -6.10 0.98 6.79
CA TYR A 54 -5.96 0.90 8.25
C TYR A 54 -6.11 2.29 8.83
N PRO A 55 -7.23 2.57 9.51
CA PRO A 55 -7.42 3.86 10.15
C PRO A 55 -6.30 4.15 11.17
N PRO A 56 -5.86 5.40 11.28
CA PRO A 56 -4.73 5.75 12.16
C PRO A 56 -4.97 5.43 13.64
N GLU A 57 -6.23 5.21 14.03
CA GLU A 57 -6.62 4.89 15.40
C GLU A 57 -6.32 3.44 15.80
N VAL A 58 -6.10 2.55 14.83
CA VAL A 58 -5.87 1.12 15.12
C VAL A 58 -4.39 0.78 15.29
N ASP A 59 -3.48 1.67 14.90
CA ASP A 59 -2.03 1.44 14.99
C ASP A 59 -1.28 2.76 15.20
N GLU A 60 -0.89 3.02 16.44
CA GLU A 60 -0.18 4.24 16.85
C GLU A 60 1.18 4.41 16.16
N LEU A 61 1.89 3.31 15.88
CA LEU A 61 3.16 3.39 15.16
C LEU A 61 2.94 3.76 13.70
N ARG A 62 2.01 3.09 13.04
CA ARG A 62 1.67 3.32 11.63
C ARG A 62 1.15 4.73 11.39
N LYS A 63 0.40 5.28 12.34
CA LYS A 63 -0.13 6.65 12.31
C LYS A 63 0.93 7.70 11.98
N GLU A 64 2.17 7.50 12.46
CA GLU A 64 3.27 8.46 12.32
C GLU A 64 4.42 7.97 11.43
N LEU A 65 4.34 6.73 10.91
CA LEU A 65 5.47 6.07 10.24
C LEU A 65 5.77 6.61 8.85
N PHE A 66 4.73 6.99 8.09
CA PHE A 66 4.87 7.42 6.69
C PHE A 66 4.39 8.84 6.45
N TYR A 67 5.02 9.51 5.48
CA TYR A 67 4.57 10.79 4.92
C TYR A 67 4.52 10.73 3.38
N PRO A 68 3.54 11.40 2.71
CA PRO A 68 2.38 12.07 3.33
C PRO A 68 1.45 11.08 4.02
N LYS A 69 0.58 11.57 4.90
CA LYS A 69 -0.45 10.75 5.54
C LYS A 69 -1.54 10.40 4.53
N LEU A 70 -1.92 9.13 4.47
CA LEU A 70 -3.10 8.72 3.73
C LEU A 70 -4.37 9.21 4.43
N LYS A 71 -5.29 9.71 3.63
CA LYS A 71 -6.60 10.18 4.11
C LYS A 71 -7.67 9.68 3.17
N LEU A 72 -8.73 9.11 3.74
CA LEU A 72 -9.96 8.85 3.02
C LEU A 72 -10.72 10.16 2.80
N ASP A 73 -11.23 10.34 1.60
CA ASP A 73 -12.22 11.37 1.33
C ASP A 73 -13.63 10.93 1.77
N SER A 74 -14.64 11.79 1.54
CA SER A 74 -16.04 11.51 1.90
C SER A 74 -16.64 10.32 1.17
N ASP A 75 -16.08 9.95 0.03
CA ASP A 75 -16.57 8.88 -0.84
C ASP A 75 -15.79 7.57 -0.64
N GLY A 76 -14.80 7.58 0.28
CA GLY A 76 -13.98 6.42 0.63
C GLY A 76 -12.79 6.18 -0.31
N TYR A 77 -12.36 7.19 -1.05
CA TYR A 77 -11.17 7.12 -1.90
C TYR A 77 -9.94 7.72 -1.22
N VAL A 78 -8.80 7.30 -1.72
CA VAL A 78 -7.48 7.83 -1.32
C VAL A 78 -6.76 8.36 -2.55
N THR A 79 -6.18 9.55 -2.43
CA THR A 79 -5.34 10.12 -3.49
C THR A 79 -3.98 9.44 -3.49
N VAL A 80 -3.56 8.94 -4.66
CA VAL A 80 -2.22 8.39 -4.86
C VAL A 80 -1.19 9.54 -4.90
N PRO A 81 -0.13 9.52 -4.07
CA PRO A 81 0.92 10.52 -4.15
C PRO A 81 1.65 10.49 -5.50
N GLU A 82 1.96 11.65 -6.06
CA GLU A 82 2.67 11.78 -7.35
C GLU A 82 4.18 12.00 -7.19
N THR A 83 4.71 11.90 -5.97
CA THR A 83 6.15 12.01 -5.71
C THR A 83 6.89 10.78 -6.23
N PRO A 84 8.17 10.93 -6.70
CA PRO A 84 8.96 9.80 -7.20
C PRO A 84 9.11 8.66 -6.19
N GLY A 85 9.32 7.44 -6.68
CA GLY A 85 9.41 6.23 -5.88
C GLY A 85 8.02 5.68 -5.54
N ILE A 86 7.85 5.19 -4.32
CA ILE A 86 6.55 4.69 -3.84
C ILE A 86 5.57 5.83 -3.44
N GLY A 87 6.03 7.08 -3.50
CA GLY A 87 5.23 8.24 -3.12
C GLY A 87 5.19 8.53 -1.61
N PHE A 88 5.90 7.75 -0.79
CA PHE A 88 5.95 7.90 0.66
C PHE A 88 7.38 7.91 1.18
N GLU A 89 7.60 8.64 2.26
CA GLU A 89 8.85 8.68 2.99
C GLU A 89 8.65 8.16 4.42
N LEU A 90 9.68 7.54 4.98
CA LEU A 90 9.69 7.07 6.36
C LEU A 90 10.00 8.21 7.33
N ASN A 91 9.28 8.25 8.44
CA ASN A 91 9.60 9.11 9.58
C ASN A 91 10.80 8.55 10.34
N MET A 92 11.99 8.99 9.97
CA MET A 92 13.24 8.50 10.55
C MET A 92 13.39 8.86 12.04
N ASP A 93 12.82 9.98 12.50
CA ASP A 93 12.84 10.35 13.91
C ASP A 93 11.99 9.38 14.74
N LEU A 94 10.85 8.97 14.21
CA LEU A 94 10.03 7.94 14.84
C LEU A 94 10.76 6.60 14.90
N LEU A 95 11.35 6.16 13.79
CA LEU A 95 12.09 4.91 13.72
C LEU A 95 13.26 4.88 14.72
N ASN A 96 14.02 5.98 14.81
CA ASN A 96 15.11 6.09 15.76
C ASN A 96 14.64 6.01 17.23
N ARG A 97 13.45 6.54 17.52
CA ARG A 97 12.83 6.48 18.86
C ARG A 97 12.45 5.06 19.27
N TYR A 98 12.03 4.22 18.31
CA TYR A 98 11.63 2.84 18.54
C TYR A 98 12.74 1.82 18.27
N ARG A 99 13.91 2.29 17.88
CA ARG A 99 15.05 1.42 17.60
C ARG A 99 15.51 0.71 18.87
N VAL A 100 15.59 -0.60 18.84
CA VAL A 100 16.10 -1.46 19.90
C VAL A 100 17.44 -2.03 19.48
N GLY A 101 18.45 -1.83 20.31
CA GLY A 101 19.80 -2.40 20.12
C GLY A 101 20.73 -1.54 19.28
#